data_6bbe547d3f89277b2dbf374fa8c0d239
#
_entry.id   6bbe547d3f89277b2dbf374fa8c0d239
#
_cell.length_a   1.000
_cell.length_b   1.000
_cell.length_c   1.000
_cell.angle_alpha   90.00
_cell.angle_beta   90.00
_cell.angle_gamma   90.00
#
_symmetry.space_group_name_H-M   'P 1'
#
loop_
_entity.id
_entity.type
_entity.pdbx_description
1 polymer ?
#
loop_
_entity_poly.entity_id
_entity_poly.type
_entity_poly.pdbx_seq_one_letter_code
_entity_poly.pdbx_strand_id
1 'polypeptide(L)'
;MSSLSNIGNLMRLYLDNIDSSISNDTPEFLIKASARLLKQKGDRNWIPLLVKETGKDKYEVIANSFIYAVAKEAGLDRVWCIIADDSDDTAEITKVLAKEKTPKINLCTASREEIVAALQYLIEQPGSALKTVKVAVAANRIDEAPRQSWQNFDPIIALKCGITKGAKLEALKQVFYLNPQLKPEETIKADIAQPKPEKTSDKVSFKTMTVTKLKSLAKEKGISGASKMKKDELIAALS
;
A
#
# COMPACT_ATOMS: atom_id res chain seq x y z
N MET A 1 -6.40 -23.27 -11.92
CA MET A 1 -6.68 -21.97 -12.58
C MET A 1 -7.93 -21.43 -11.92
N SER A 2 -7.83 -20.42 -11.08
CA SER A 2 -9.01 -19.76 -10.53
C SER A 2 -9.80 -19.16 -11.69
N SER A 3 -11.08 -19.44 -11.72
CA SER A 3 -11.97 -18.87 -12.73
C SER A 3 -12.15 -17.38 -12.40
N LEU A 4 -11.52 -16.49 -13.16
CA LEU A 4 -11.70 -15.03 -13.06
C LEU A 4 -13.18 -14.61 -13.03
N SER A 5 -14.07 -15.51 -13.51
CA SER A 5 -15.52 -15.30 -13.51
C SER A 5 -16.15 -15.27 -12.12
N ASN A 6 -15.49 -15.80 -11.08
CA ASN A 6 -16.03 -15.85 -9.72
C ASN A 6 -15.48 -14.75 -8.81
N ILE A 7 -14.45 -14.00 -9.24
CA ILE A 7 -13.87 -12.90 -8.45
C ILE A 7 -14.90 -11.81 -8.25
N GLY A 8 -15.05 -11.37 -6.98
CA GLY A 8 -16.04 -10.39 -6.57
C GLY A 8 -17.45 -10.92 -6.37
N ASN A 9 -17.72 -12.17 -6.70
CA ASN A 9 -19.04 -12.77 -6.54
C ASN A 9 -19.32 -13.14 -5.08
N LEU A 10 -20.54 -12.86 -4.65
CA LEU A 10 -21.06 -13.35 -3.39
C LEU A 10 -21.58 -14.78 -3.58
N MET A 11 -20.95 -15.74 -2.94
CA MET A 11 -21.27 -17.16 -3.06
C MET A 11 -21.52 -17.78 -1.68
N ARG A 12 -22.32 -18.84 -1.66
CA ARG A 12 -22.54 -19.65 -0.45
C ARG A 12 -21.73 -20.93 -0.56
N LEU A 13 -20.60 -20.98 0.14
CA LEU A 13 -19.64 -22.07 0.11
C LEU A 13 -19.83 -23.02 1.30
N TYR A 14 -19.45 -24.30 1.11
CA TYR A 14 -19.36 -25.25 2.22
C TYR A 14 -18.20 -24.84 3.15
N LEU A 15 -18.46 -24.83 4.46
CA LEU A 15 -17.47 -24.44 5.45
C LEU A 15 -16.26 -25.40 5.47
N ASP A 16 -16.52 -26.69 5.20
CA ASP A 16 -15.48 -27.74 5.14
C ASP A 16 -14.49 -27.54 3.97
N ASN A 17 -14.87 -26.74 2.97
CA ASN A 17 -14.01 -26.38 1.83
C ASN A 17 -13.17 -25.13 2.08
N ILE A 18 -13.30 -24.54 3.29
CA ILE A 18 -12.65 -23.28 3.63
C ILE A 18 -11.67 -23.51 4.78
N ASP A 19 -10.40 -23.20 4.52
CA ASP A 19 -9.34 -23.22 5.53
C ASP A 19 -8.99 -21.79 5.97
N SER A 20 -8.42 -21.66 7.17
CA SER A 20 -7.89 -20.39 7.65
C SER A 20 -6.51 -20.60 8.26
N SER A 21 -5.53 -19.94 7.70
CA SER A 21 -4.18 -19.80 8.27
C SER A 21 -4.06 -18.61 9.23
N ILE A 22 -5.09 -17.76 9.30
CA ILE A 22 -5.10 -16.55 10.12
C ILE A 22 -5.45 -16.93 11.55
N SER A 23 -4.55 -16.58 12.49
CA SER A 23 -4.86 -16.66 13.92
C SER A 23 -5.93 -15.62 14.27
N ASN A 24 -6.90 -16.04 15.05
CA ASN A 24 -7.93 -15.14 15.58
C ASN A 24 -7.63 -14.86 17.05
N ASP A 25 -7.20 -13.64 17.36
CA ASP A 25 -6.88 -13.21 18.73
C ASP A 25 -8.14 -12.82 19.55
N THR A 26 -9.33 -13.03 18.97
CA THR A 26 -10.60 -12.72 19.68
C THR A 26 -10.82 -13.67 20.84
N PRO A 27 -11.16 -13.16 22.03
CA PRO A 27 -11.47 -13.99 23.18
C PRO A 27 -12.57 -15.02 22.89
N GLU A 28 -12.34 -16.27 23.31
CA GLU A 28 -13.20 -17.42 23.02
C GLU A 28 -14.68 -17.20 23.44
N PHE A 29 -14.90 -16.48 24.57
CA PHE A 29 -16.25 -16.18 25.01
C PHE A 29 -17.07 -15.35 24.03
N LEU A 30 -16.41 -14.42 23.29
CA LEU A 30 -17.07 -13.61 22.26
C LEU A 30 -17.45 -14.47 21.06
N ILE A 31 -16.59 -15.40 20.66
CA ILE A 31 -16.88 -16.34 19.56
C ILE A 31 -18.09 -17.18 19.92
N LYS A 32 -18.09 -17.78 21.11
CA LYS A 32 -19.22 -18.63 21.61
C LYS A 32 -20.53 -17.84 21.77
N ALA A 33 -20.46 -16.62 22.27
CA ALA A 33 -21.65 -15.78 22.43
C ALA A 33 -22.22 -15.39 21.05
N SER A 34 -21.36 -15.02 20.11
CA SER A 34 -21.75 -14.67 18.72
C SER A 34 -22.31 -15.87 17.98
N ALA A 35 -21.75 -17.07 18.16
CA ALA A 35 -22.25 -18.30 17.58
C ALA A 35 -23.66 -18.66 18.05
N ARG A 36 -23.92 -18.50 19.36
CA ARG A 36 -25.26 -18.69 19.91
C ARG A 36 -26.27 -17.70 19.33
N LEU A 37 -25.88 -16.42 19.23
CA LEU A 37 -26.72 -15.39 18.64
C LEU A 37 -27.00 -15.67 17.17
N LEU A 38 -25.99 -16.10 16.41
CA LEU A 38 -26.12 -16.47 15.01
C LEU A 38 -27.16 -17.58 14.82
N LYS A 39 -27.07 -18.64 15.61
CA LYS A 39 -28.06 -19.74 15.60
C LYS A 39 -29.48 -19.27 15.92
N GLN A 40 -29.64 -18.41 16.91
CA GLN A 40 -30.96 -17.88 17.30
C GLN A 40 -31.58 -16.98 16.22
N LYS A 41 -30.77 -16.41 15.34
CA LYS A 41 -31.21 -15.41 14.33
C LYS A 41 -31.20 -15.95 12.89
N GLY A 42 -31.15 -17.27 12.68
CA GLY A 42 -31.41 -17.91 11.40
C GLY A 42 -30.17 -18.34 10.62
N ASP A 43 -29.07 -18.63 11.31
CA ASP A 43 -27.86 -19.29 10.76
C ASP A 43 -27.27 -18.63 9.51
N ARG A 44 -27.35 -17.31 9.43
CA ARG A 44 -26.81 -16.55 8.29
C ARG A 44 -25.76 -15.53 8.70
N ASN A 45 -24.56 -15.67 8.17
CA ASN A 45 -23.53 -14.64 8.30
C ASN A 45 -23.80 -13.49 7.31
N TRP A 46 -24.45 -12.43 7.81
CA TRP A 46 -24.76 -11.25 6.99
C TRP A 46 -23.52 -10.47 6.53
N ILE A 47 -22.40 -10.62 7.24
CA ILE A 47 -21.10 -10.13 6.81
C ILE A 47 -20.37 -11.31 6.16
N PRO A 48 -20.07 -11.27 4.86
CA PRO A 48 -19.44 -12.39 4.20
C PRO A 48 -17.98 -12.57 4.61
N LEU A 49 -17.48 -13.80 4.51
CA LEU A 49 -16.04 -14.07 4.53
C LEU A 49 -15.41 -13.55 3.24
N LEU A 50 -14.19 -13.08 3.32
CA LEU A 50 -13.37 -12.89 2.13
C LEU A 50 -12.44 -14.09 2.01
N VAL A 51 -12.51 -14.76 0.88
CA VAL A 51 -11.75 -15.98 0.61
C VAL A 51 -11.08 -15.89 -0.76
N LYS A 52 -9.95 -16.57 -0.91
CA LYS A 52 -9.32 -16.81 -2.22
C LYS A 52 -9.43 -18.29 -2.56
N GLU A 53 -9.51 -18.61 -3.84
CA GLU A 53 -9.50 -19.98 -4.33
C GLU A 53 -8.06 -20.52 -4.34
N THR A 54 -7.82 -21.63 -3.63
CA THR A 54 -6.50 -22.28 -3.55
C THR A 54 -6.43 -23.58 -4.40
N GLY A 55 -7.57 -24.07 -4.86
CA GLY A 55 -7.69 -25.25 -5.67
C GLY A 55 -9.15 -25.51 -6.02
N LYS A 56 -9.42 -26.59 -6.77
CA LYS A 56 -10.80 -26.93 -7.12
C LYS A 56 -11.64 -27.12 -5.86
N ASP A 57 -12.67 -26.30 -5.70
CA ASP A 57 -13.58 -26.29 -4.54
C ASP A 57 -12.85 -26.12 -3.18
N LYS A 58 -11.66 -25.50 -3.16
CA LYS A 58 -10.91 -25.20 -1.94
C LYS A 58 -10.62 -23.74 -1.84
N TYR A 59 -10.81 -23.19 -0.64
CA TYR A 59 -10.71 -21.77 -0.37
C TYR A 59 -9.91 -21.51 0.89
N GLU A 60 -9.27 -20.37 0.96
CA GLU A 60 -8.56 -19.87 2.13
C GLU A 60 -9.12 -18.51 2.56
N VAL A 61 -9.38 -18.33 3.85
CA VAL A 61 -9.82 -17.06 4.42
C VAL A 61 -8.69 -16.04 4.30
N ILE A 62 -8.96 -14.90 3.72
CA ILE A 62 -8.02 -13.76 3.63
C ILE A 62 -8.40 -12.61 4.55
N ALA A 63 -9.70 -12.48 4.91
CA ALA A 63 -10.16 -11.49 5.89
C ALA A 63 -11.50 -11.92 6.51
N ASN A 64 -11.90 -11.26 7.61
CA ASN A 64 -13.06 -11.56 8.45
C ASN A 64 -12.91 -12.89 9.20
N SER A 65 -11.72 -13.18 9.71
CA SER A 65 -11.37 -14.41 10.45
C SER A 65 -12.26 -14.65 11.67
N PHE A 66 -12.71 -13.57 12.34
CA PHE A 66 -13.69 -13.67 13.43
C PHE A 66 -15.00 -14.35 12.97
N ILE A 67 -15.50 -13.99 11.79
CA ILE A 67 -16.74 -14.56 11.25
C ILE A 67 -16.56 -16.04 10.92
N TYR A 68 -15.38 -16.42 10.40
CA TYR A 68 -15.05 -17.84 10.20
C TYR A 68 -15.07 -18.62 11.51
N ALA A 69 -14.43 -18.09 12.55
CA ALA A 69 -14.42 -18.73 13.87
C ALA A 69 -15.84 -18.87 14.46
N VAL A 70 -16.68 -17.84 14.32
CA VAL A 70 -18.08 -17.86 14.74
C VAL A 70 -18.90 -18.89 13.96
N ALA A 71 -18.72 -18.95 12.64
CA ALA A 71 -19.41 -19.90 11.78
C ALA A 71 -19.04 -21.36 12.13
N LYS A 72 -17.76 -21.61 12.38
CA LYS A 72 -17.23 -22.91 12.80
C LYS A 72 -17.77 -23.33 14.17
N GLU A 73 -17.75 -22.43 15.16
CA GLU A 73 -18.32 -22.68 16.51
C GLU A 73 -19.84 -22.87 16.46
N ALA A 74 -20.52 -22.18 15.55
CA ALA A 74 -21.94 -22.38 15.32
C ALA A 74 -22.28 -23.69 14.59
N GLY A 75 -21.29 -24.36 13.97
CA GLY A 75 -21.49 -25.58 13.19
C GLY A 75 -22.33 -25.32 11.94
N LEU A 76 -22.06 -24.23 11.22
CA LEU A 76 -22.73 -23.96 9.96
C LEU A 76 -22.19 -24.88 8.86
N ASP A 77 -23.08 -25.47 8.05
CA ASP A 77 -22.66 -26.24 6.88
C ASP A 77 -22.12 -25.34 5.76
N ARG A 78 -22.72 -24.15 5.61
CA ARG A 78 -22.40 -23.21 4.54
C ARG A 78 -22.37 -21.78 5.03
N VAL A 79 -21.44 -20.98 4.46
CA VAL A 79 -21.27 -19.57 4.77
C VAL A 79 -21.26 -18.73 3.51
N TRP A 80 -21.71 -17.48 3.63
CA TRP A 80 -21.60 -16.50 2.56
C TRP A 80 -20.18 -15.96 2.49
N CYS A 81 -19.62 -15.99 1.28
CA CYS A 81 -18.26 -15.58 0.99
C CYS A 81 -18.23 -14.67 -0.23
N ILE A 82 -17.26 -13.78 -0.27
CA ILE A 82 -16.84 -13.07 -1.48
C ILE A 82 -15.51 -13.68 -1.90
N ILE A 83 -15.42 -14.11 -3.17
CA ILE A 83 -14.19 -14.68 -3.72
C ILE A 83 -13.32 -13.49 -4.19
N ALA A 84 -12.15 -13.34 -3.60
CA ALA A 84 -11.15 -12.36 -3.99
C ALA A 84 -10.15 -12.97 -4.98
N ASP A 85 -9.41 -12.10 -5.66
CA ASP A 85 -8.24 -12.53 -6.42
C ASP A 85 -7.10 -13.00 -5.49
N ASP A 86 -6.05 -13.60 -6.07
CA ASP A 86 -4.88 -14.11 -5.34
C ASP A 86 -3.76 -13.05 -5.24
N SER A 87 -4.10 -11.75 -5.31
CA SER A 87 -3.10 -10.69 -5.20
C SER A 87 -2.80 -10.34 -3.75
N ASP A 88 -1.53 -10.06 -3.47
CA ASP A 88 -1.09 -9.59 -2.15
C ASP A 88 -1.74 -8.25 -1.78
N ASP A 89 -1.97 -7.39 -2.77
CA ASP A 89 -2.60 -6.07 -2.57
C ASP A 89 -4.05 -6.22 -2.09
N THR A 90 -4.83 -7.13 -2.72
CA THR A 90 -6.20 -7.44 -2.28
C THR A 90 -6.20 -8.05 -0.89
N ALA A 91 -5.29 -8.98 -0.60
CA ALA A 91 -5.16 -9.57 0.73
C ALA A 91 -4.77 -8.53 1.79
N GLU A 92 -3.91 -7.56 1.46
CA GLU A 92 -3.53 -6.50 2.39
C GLU A 92 -4.68 -5.53 2.67
N ILE A 93 -5.30 -4.97 1.62
CA ILE A 93 -6.37 -3.98 1.78
C ILE A 93 -7.58 -4.58 2.50
N THR A 94 -7.93 -5.82 2.21
CA THR A 94 -9.06 -6.48 2.87
C THR A 94 -8.83 -6.68 4.36
N LYS A 95 -7.61 -7.07 4.78
CA LYS A 95 -7.24 -7.17 6.21
C LYS A 95 -7.29 -5.81 6.92
N VAL A 96 -6.86 -4.74 6.24
CA VAL A 96 -6.94 -3.38 6.78
C VAL A 96 -8.40 -2.95 6.95
N LEU A 97 -9.25 -3.17 5.94
CA LEU A 97 -10.67 -2.80 6.00
C LEU A 97 -11.45 -3.67 7.00
N ALA A 98 -11.07 -4.94 7.19
CA ALA A 98 -11.60 -5.82 8.23
C ALA A 98 -11.09 -5.49 9.64
N LYS A 99 -10.19 -4.50 9.79
CA LYS A 99 -9.50 -4.15 11.06
C LYS A 99 -8.64 -5.28 11.65
N GLU A 100 -8.23 -6.22 10.83
CA GLU A 100 -7.32 -7.31 11.19
C GLU A 100 -5.85 -6.92 11.02
N LYS A 101 -5.60 -5.81 10.32
CA LYS A 101 -4.27 -5.22 10.13
C LYS A 101 -4.34 -3.71 10.30
N THR A 102 -3.42 -3.13 11.07
CA THR A 102 -3.30 -1.67 11.18
C THR A 102 -2.63 -1.11 9.91
N PRO A 103 -3.25 -0.14 9.21
CA PRO A 103 -2.61 0.51 8.08
C PRO A 103 -1.36 1.27 8.53
N LYS A 104 -0.31 1.23 7.71
CA LYS A 104 0.92 1.98 7.99
C LYS A 104 0.99 3.25 7.16
N ILE A 105 1.56 4.29 7.76
CA ILE A 105 1.75 5.61 7.16
C ILE A 105 3.22 5.76 6.75
N ASN A 106 3.48 6.27 5.54
CA ASN A 106 4.84 6.59 5.14
C ASN A 106 5.34 7.83 5.88
N LEU A 107 6.24 7.64 6.85
CA LEU A 107 6.77 8.73 7.66
C LEU A 107 7.56 9.76 6.82
N CYS A 108 8.12 9.35 5.69
CA CYS A 108 8.88 10.25 4.82
C CYS A 108 7.99 11.36 4.21
N THR A 109 6.70 11.08 3.99
CA THR A 109 5.75 11.98 3.32
C THR A 109 4.57 12.40 4.19
N ALA A 110 4.39 11.77 5.36
CA ALA A 110 3.28 12.05 6.26
C ALA A 110 3.20 13.53 6.64
N SER A 111 2.00 14.08 6.74
CA SER A 111 1.79 15.42 7.28
C SER A 111 2.03 15.46 8.79
N ARG A 112 2.22 16.66 9.34
CA ARG A 112 2.37 16.84 10.79
C ARG A 112 1.14 16.33 11.54
N GLU A 113 -0.05 16.56 11.00
CA GLU A 113 -1.34 16.15 11.57
C GLU A 113 -1.45 14.62 11.60
N GLU A 114 -1.04 13.94 10.53
CA GLU A 114 -0.99 12.47 10.50
C GLU A 114 0.00 11.90 11.51
N ILE A 115 1.18 12.55 11.69
CA ILE A 115 2.16 12.14 12.70
C ILE A 115 1.57 12.31 14.10
N VAL A 116 0.88 13.44 14.39
CA VAL A 116 0.21 13.68 15.68
C VAL A 116 -0.84 12.60 15.93
N ALA A 117 -1.74 12.38 14.99
CA ALA A 117 -2.83 11.39 15.12
C ALA A 117 -2.29 9.97 15.34
N ALA A 118 -1.28 9.58 14.58
CA ALA A 118 -0.65 8.26 14.70
C ALA A 118 0.08 8.06 16.05
N LEU A 119 0.76 9.09 16.54
CA LEU A 119 1.40 9.05 17.85
C LEU A 119 0.38 8.99 18.99
N GLN A 120 -0.74 9.72 18.90
CA GLN A 120 -1.83 9.64 19.85
C GLN A 120 -2.43 8.23 19.88
N TYR A 121 -2.76 7.68 18.71
CA TYR A 121 -3.26 6.31 18.59
C TYR A 121 -2.34 5.30 19.27
N LEU A 122 -1.02 5.40 19.04
CA LEU A 122 -0.04 4.49 19.65
C LEU A 122 0.06 4.66 21.18
N ILE A 123 -0.10 5.87 21.71
CA ILE A 123 -0.05 6.15 23.16
C ILE A 123 -1.29 5.60 23.87
N GLU A 124 -2.45 5.65 23.22
CA GLU A 124 -3.72 5.19 23.76
C GLU A 124 -3.84 3.65 23.79
N GLN A 125 -2.97 2.94 23.06
CA GLN A 125 -2.98 1.47 23.08
C GLN A 125 -2.67 0.92 24.48
N PRO A 126 -3.39 -0.15 24.91
CA PRO A 126 -3.07 -0.83 26.16
C PRO A 126 -1.61 -1.29 26.21
N GLY A 127 -0.90 -0.99 27.30
CA GLY A 127 0.50 -1.39 27.43
C GLY A 127 1.51 -0.61 26.58
N SER A 128 1.10 0.48 25.95
CA SER A 128 1.97 1.28 25.07
C SER A 128 3.28 1.70 25.72
N ALA A 129 4.40 1.42 25.04
CA ALA A 129 5.72 1.94 25.44
C ALA A 129 5.87 3.46 25.26
N LEU A 130 4.97 4.09 24.50
CA LEU A 130 5.05 5.50 24.13
C LEU A 130 4.32 6.43 25.11
N LYS A 131 3.71 5.95 26.19
CA LYS A 131 2.94 6.74 27.18
C LYS A 131 3.68 7.98 27.73
N THR A 132 5.01 7.91 27.80
CA THR A 132 5.84 9.02 28.32
C THR A 132 6.26 10.02 27.23
N VAL A 133 5.90 9.79 25.98
CA VAL A 133 6.27 10.65 24.85
C VAL A 133 5.30 11.83 24.77
N LYS A 134 5.83 13.05 24.70
CA LYS A 134 5.04 14.27 24.48
C LYS A 134 4.74 14.40 22.99
N VAL A 135 3.50 14.09 22.57
CA VAL A 135 3.08 14.03 21.16
C VAL A 135 3.47 15.29 20.39
N ALA A 136 3.11 16.47 20.89
CA ALA A 136 3.39 17.72 20.20
C ALA A 136 4.90 17.96 19.97
N VAL A 137 5.73 17.61 20.96
CA VAL A 137 7.19 17.77 20.85
C VAL A 137 7.77 16.74 19.87
N ALA A 138 7.29 15.51 19.93
CA ALA A 138 7.75 14.44 19.03
C ALA A 138 7.35 14.73 17.58
N ALA A 139 6.09 15.10 17.37
CA ALA A 139 5.59 15.42 16.03
C ALA A 139 6.34 16.61 15.41
N ASN A 140 6.54 17.71 16.15
CA ASN A 140 7.28 18.85 15.64
C ASN A 140 8.72 18.48 15.24
N ARG A 141 9.45 17.77 16.10
CA ARG A 141 10.83 17.37 15.82
C ARG A 141 10.95 16.40 14.66
N ILE A 142 9.98 15.51 14.49
CA ILE A 142 9.93 14.58 13.36
C ILE A 142 9.59 15.35 12.08
N ASP A 143 8.66 16.31 12.15
CA ASP A 143 8.23 17.09 10.98
C ASP A 143 9.33 18.03 10.46
N GLU A 144 10.07 18.67 11.37
CA GLU A 144 11.21 19.55 11.05
C GLU A 144 12.44 18.79 10.53
N ALA A 145 12.50 17.48 10.75
CA ALA A 145 13.64 16.66 10.35
C ALA A 145 13.65 16.34 8.82
N PRO A 146 14.82 16.14 8.20
CA PRO A 146 14.94 15.80 6.77
C PRO A 146 14.53 14.34 6.50
N ARG A 147 13.33 13.95 6.93
CA ARG A 147 12.81 12.56 6.94
C ARG A 147 12.55 11.99 5.56
N GLN A 148 12.46 12.83 4.52
CA GLN A 148 12.22 12.39 3.14
C GLN A 148 13.33 11.47 2.58
N SER A 149 14.53 11.54 3.18
CA SER A 149 15.69 10.73 2.79
C SER A 149 16.01 9.59 3.76
N TRP A 150 15.20 9.38 4.80
CA TRP A 150 15.51 8.37 5.82
C TRP A 150 15.36 6.95 5.27
N GLN A 151 16.43 6.18 5.39
CA GLN A 151 16.47 4.76 5.02
C GLN A 151 16.07 3.83 6.18
N ASN A 152 16.19 4.32 7.42
CA ASN A 152 15.84 3.62 8.64
C ASN A 152 15.33 4.61 9.71
N PHE A 153 14.84 4.07 10.83
CA PHE A 153 14.29 4.87 11.93
C PHE A 153 15.32 5.41 12.92
N ASP A 154 16.61 5.10 12.77
CA ASP A 154 17.65 5.53 13.71
C ASP A 154 17.76 7.05 13.89
N PRO A 155 17.56 7.89 12.85
CA PRO A 155 17.58 9.33 13.01
C PRO A 155 16.57 9.87 14.04
N ILE A 156 15.43 9.19 14.26
CA ILE A 156 14.42 9.60 15.24
C ILE A 156 15.01 9.63 16.66
N ILE A 157 15.93 8.73 16.97
CA ILE A 157 16.58 8.65 18.28
C ILE A 157 17.41 9.92 18.52
N ALA A 158 18.09 10.39 17.48
CA ALA A 158 18.91 11.61 17.53
C ALA A 158 18.09 12.89 17.74
N LEU A 159 16.80 12.88 17.38
CA LEU A 159 15.90 14.03 17.58
C LEU A 159 15.59 14.31 19.06
N LYS A 160 15.95 13.42 19.99
CA LYS A 160 15.67 13.57 21.44
C LYS A 160 14.19 13.87 21.74
N CYS A 161 13.30 13.32 20.92
CA CYS A 161 11.84 13.54 21.00
C CYS A 161 11.14 12.62 22.02
N GLY A 162 11.91 11.92 22.86
CA GLY A 162 11.39 10.96 23.84
C GLY A 162 11.23 9.55 23.30
N ILE A 163 11.46 9.32 22.00
CA ILE A 163 11.50 8.01 21.36
C ILE A 163 12.94 7.50 21.43
N THR A 164 13.13 6.35 22.06
CA THR A 164 14.42 5.70 22.26
C THR A 164 14.47 4.36 21.55
N LYS A 165 15.68 3.82 21.35
CA LYS A 165 15.89 2.48 20.79
C LYS A 165 15.18 1.41 21.65
N GLY A 166 14.71 0.36 21.02
CA GLY A 166 13.97 -0.73 21.67
C GLY A 166 12.47 -0.56 21.59
N ALA A 167 11.72 -0.87 22.65
CA ALA A 167 10.26 -0.97 22.66
C ALA A 167 9.53 0.25 22.08
N LYS A 168 10.04 1.47 22.31
CA LYS A 168 9.42 2.69 21.78
C LYS A 168 9.58 2.80 20.26
N LEU A 169 10.73 2.42 19.72
CA LEU A 169 10.98 2.44 18.29
C LEU A 169 10.18 1.34 17.59
N GLU A 170 10.08 0.16 18.21
CA GLU A 170 9.27 -0.94 17.67
C GLU A 170 7.76 -0.60 17.67
N ALA A 171 7.28 0.08 18.72
CA ALA A 171 5.90 0.58 18.73
C ALA A 171 5.65 1.56 17.57
N LEU A 172 6.61 2.44 17.26
CA LEU A 172 6.50 3.37 16.15
C LEU A 172 6.39 2.64 14.79
N LYS A 173 7.16 1.58 14.59
CA LYS A 173 7.16 0.76 13.36
C LYS A 173 5.83 0.00 13.12
N GLN A 174 4.97 -0.10 14.14
CA GLN A 174 3.65 -0.70 13.98
C GLN A 174 2.75 0.15 13.07
N VAL A 175 2.91 1.48 13.11
CA VAL A 175 2.06 2.42 12.37
C VAL A 175 2.82 3.15 11.26
N PHE A 176 4.15 3.24 11.36
CA PHE A 176 4.94 3.94 10.35
C PHE A 176 5.85 2.98 9.57
N TYR A 177 6.03 3.29 8.29
CA TYR A 177 7.08 2.74 7.45
C TYR A 177 7.87 3.87 6.79
N LEU A 178 9.00 3.54 6.19
CA LEU A 178 9.83 4.49 5.45
C LEU A 178 9.88 4.05 3.99
N ASN A 179 9.53 4.97 3.11
CA ASN A 179 9.74 4.84 1.68
C ASN A 179 10.33 6.18 1.21
N PRO A 180 11.68 6.33 1.27
CA PRO A 180 12.34 7.56 0.91
C PRO A 180 12.09 7.87 -0.56
N GLN A 181 11.62 9.08 -0.83
CA GLN A 181 11.56 9.59 -2.19
C GLN A 181 13.01 9.84 -2.64
N LEU A 182 13.47 9.09 -3.62
CA LEU A 182 14.66 9.48 -4.36
C LEU A 182 14.39 10.90 -4.87
N LYS A 183 15.21 11.88 -4.43
CA LYS A 183 15.14 13.20 -5.05
C LYS A 183 15.26 12.96 -6.57
N PRO A 184 14.34 13.47 -7.38
CA PRO A 184 14.63 13.60 -8.78
C PRO A 184 15.92 14.44 -8.83
N GLU A 185 16.98 13.92 -9.42
CA GLU A 185 18.08 14.76 -9.86
C GLU A 185 17.45 15.95 -10.55
N GLU A 186 17.86 17.15 -10.18
CA GLU A 186 17.34 18.42 -10.70
C GLU A 186 17.27 18.37 -12.22
N THR A 187 16.18 17.87 -12.75
CA THR A 187 15.76 18.13 -14.12
C THR A 187 15.13 19.51 -14.07
N ILE A 188 15.93 20.46 -14.51
CA ILE A 188 15.60 21.81 -14.95
C ILE A 188 14.09 21.97 -15.16
N LYS A 189 13.50 22.92 -14.42
CA LYS A 189 12.13 23.40 -14.59
C LYS A 189 11.82 23.59 -16.07
N ALA A 190 10.97 22.75 -16.61
CA ALA A 190 10.21 23.01 -17.82
C ALA A 190 8.74 23.01 -17.42
N ASP A 191 8.11 24.16 -17.59
CA ASP A 191 6.68 24.41 -17.40
C ASP A 191 5.82 23.24 -17.87
N ILE A 192 5.02 22.67 -16.97
CA ILE A 192 3.98 21.72 -17.32
C ILE A 192 2.68 22.49 -17.46
N ALA A 193 2.37 22.87 -18.70
CA ALA A 193 1.00 23.11 -19.10
C ALA A 193 0.29 21.77 -19.28
N GLN A 194 -0.95 21.67 -18.79
CA GLN A 194 -1.84 20.51 -18.76
C GLN A 194 -2.03 19.86 -20.14
N PRO A 195 -2.14 18.54 -20.23
CA PRO A 195 -2.50 17.89 -21.48
C PRO A 195 -4.01 17.88 -21.69
N LYS A 196 -4.44 18.37 -22.84
CA LYS A 196 -5.75 18.10 -23.45
C LYS A 196 -5.54 17.15 -24.62
N PRO A 197 -6.43 16.17 -24.86
CA PRO A 197 -6.13 15.05 -25.73
C PRO A 197 -6.31 15.30 -27.23
N GLU A 198 -5.56 14.50 -28.00
CA GLU A 198 -5.76 14.03 -29.37
C GLU A 198 -5.40 14.92 -30.57
N LYS A 199 -4.51 14.50 -31.39
CA LYS A 199 -4.56 13.63 -32.57
C LYS A 199 -3.25 13.68 -33.36
N THR A 200 -2.75 12.49 -33.64
CA THR A 200 -1.88 12.06 -34.74
C THR A 200 -1.37 13.10 -35.74
N SER A 201 -0.06 13.30 -35.79
CA SER A 201 0.79 13.18 -37.00
C SER A 201 2.25 13.53 -36.67
N ASP A 202 3.16 12.63 -37.05
CA ASP A 202 4.61 12.77 -36.96
C ASP A 202 5.13 14.07 -37.60
N LYS A 203 5.66 14.96 -36.76
CA LYS A 203 6.76 15.86 -37.14
C LYS A 203 7.61 16.13 -35.90
N VAL A 204 8.64 15.31 -35.71
CA VAL A 204 9.64 15.52 -34.66
C VAL A 204 10.28 16.88 -34.89
N SER A 205 10.05 17.85 -34.03
CA SER A 205 10.64 19.18 -34.11
C SER A 205 12.12 19.12 -33.68
N PHE A 206 13.02 18.95 -34.62
CA PHE A 206 14.48 18.93 -34.41
C PHE A 206 15.05 20.24 -33.85
N LYS A 207 14.29 21.33 -33.90
CA LYS A 207 14.72 22.67 -33.44
C LYS A 207 14.99 22.75 -31.93
N THR A 208 14.34 21.95 -31.13
CA THR A 208 14.46 21.93 -29.66
C THR A 208 15.56 20.99 -29.14
N MET A 209 16.16 20.19 -30.02
CA MET A 209 17.19 19.23 -29.62
C MET A 209 18.58 19.85 -29.46
N THR A 210 19.35 19.31 -28.51
CA THR A 210 20.77 19.70 -28.33
C THR A 210 21.63 19.19 -29.48
N VAL A 211 22.72 19.93 -29.79
CA VAL A 211 23.67 19.57 -30.87
C VAL A 211 24.20 18.13 -30.72
N THR A 212 24.45 17.70 -29.50
CA THR A 212 24.94 16.34 -29.19
C THR A 212 23.93 15.27 -29.61
N LYS A 213 22.63 15.50 -29.30
CA LYS A 213 21.55 14.59 -29.62
C LYS A 213 21.22 14.55 -31.11
N LEU A 214 21.32 15.70 -31.77
CA LEU A 214 21.22 15.81 -33.25
C LEU A 214 22.36 15.08 -33.97
N LYS A 215 23.58 15.15 -33.44
CA LYS A 215 24.74 14.41 -34.00
C LYS A 215 24.59 12.88 -33.82
N SER A 216 24.03 12.41 -32.70
CA SER A 216 23.74 10.98 -32.48
C SER A 216 22.71 10.48 -33.48
N LEU A 217 21.59 11.20 -33.66
CA LEU A 217 20.52 10.86 -34.59
C LEU A 217 21.00 10.90 -36.05
N ALA A 218 21.83 11.89 -36.42
CA ALA A 218 22.42 11.98 -37.76
C ALA A 218 23.37 10.81 -38.05
N LYS A 219 24.13 10.36 -37.05
CA LYS A 219 25.01 9.21 -37.16
C LYS A 219 24.22 7.90 -37.28
N GLU A 220 23.09 7.77 -36.56
CA GLU A 220 22.20 6.63 -36.61
C GLU A 220 21.47 6.52 -37.97
N LYS A 221 21.14 7.68 -38.58
CA LYS A 221 20.59 7.76 -39.95
C LYS A 221 21.66 7.69 -41.05
N GLY A 222 22.91 7.42 -40.70
CA GLY A 222 23.99 7.20 -41.67
C GLY A 222 24.49 8.48 -42.40
N ILE A 223 24.24 9.68 -41.85
CA ILE A 223 24.65 10.94 -42.46
C ILE A 223 26.15 11.14 -42.26
N SER A 224 26.91 11.07 -43.38
CA SER A 224 28.36 11.27 -43.40
C SER A 224 28.74 12.71 -43.03
N GLY A 225 29.71 12.88 -42.11
CA GLY A 225 30.17 14.21 -41.71
C GLY A 225 29.40 14.89 -40.57
N ALA A 226 28.41 14.22 -39.95
CA ALA A 226 27.59 14.76 -38.85
C ALA A 226 28.40 15.33 -37.66
N SER A 227 29.60 14.84 -37.41
CA SER A 227 30.48 15.32 -36.32
C SER A 227 31.00 16.77 -36.52
N LYS A 228 31.07 17.25 -37.76
CA LYS A 228 31.58 18.59 -38.12
C LYS A 228 30.47 19.59 -38.42
N MET A 229 29.20 19.15 -38.51
CA MET A 229 28.06 19.99 -38.85
C MET A 229 27.62 20.86 -37.67
N LYS A 230 27.18 22.09 -37.97
CA LYS A 230 26.52 23.00 -37.02
C LYS A 230 25.07 22.60 -36.80
N LYS A 231 24.45 23.19 -35.78
CA LYS A 231 23.07 22.81 -35.37
C LYS A 231 22.05 22.93 -36.51
N ASP A 232 22.14 24.02 -37.26
CA ASP A 232 21.18 24.29 -38.34
C ASP A 232 21.37 23.35 -39.55
N GLU A 233 22.61 22.96 -39.82
CA GLU A 233 22.94 21.96 -40.85
C GLU A 233 22.47 20.55 -40.47
N LEU A 234 22.57 20.21 -39.17
CA LEU A 234 22.06 18.93 -38.65
C LEU A 234 20.53 18.86 -38.70
N ILE A 235 19.85 19.97 -38.42
CA ILE A 235 18.39 20.05 -38.51
C ILE A 235 17.93 19.89 -39.95
N ALA A 236 18.61 20.57 -40.90
CA ALA A 236 18.30 20.48 -42.31
C ALA A 236 18.55 19.08 -42.90
N ALA A 237 19.59 18.38 -42.42
CA ALA A 237 19.92 17.03 -42.83
C ALA A 237 19.02 15.94 -42.22
N LEU A 238 18.32 16.24 -41.13
CA LEU A 238 17.42 15.33 -40.41
C LEU A 238 15.94 15.57 -40.76
N SER A 239 15.62 16.71 -41.38
CA SER A 239 14.25 17.07 -41.81
C SER A 239 13.92 16.42 -43.14
#